data_a34c7db4b34faa6b95829645b9e87f91
#
_entry.id   a34c7db4b34faa6b95829645b9e87f91
#
_cell.length_a   1.000
_cell.length_b   1.000
_cell.length_c   1.000
_cell.angle_alpha   90.00
_cell.angle_beta   90.00
_cell.angle_gamma   90.00
#
_symmetry.space_group_name_H-M   'P 1'
#
loop_
_entity.id
_entity.type
_entity.pdbx_description
1 polymer ?
#
loop_
_entity_poly.entity_id
_entity_poly.type
_entity_poly.pdbx_seq_one_letter_code
_entity_poly.pdbx_strand_id
1 'polypeptide(L)'
;SSDPTLDCIAEDEDFDGTWPFQPHFFHGNGFKQHYVEEGSENASTGTIVLLHGEPTWGYLYRNFITPLSKTHRVIVPDHMGFGKSETPPDREYCIRSHTLNLMNLLDHLNVDNVTLVIQDWGVILGTQYALRRPDKVARIFYLSIGFPRTTDENTARAGVRDKYGRQGFEKMLALRNAEPGQRWFQ
;
A
#
# COMPACT_ATOMS: atom_id res chain seq x y z
N SER A 1 10.08 -28.06 -8.56
CA SER A 1 10.82 -27.52 -7.42
C SER A 1 10.43 -26.05 -7.28
N SER A 2 9.69 -25.72 -6.23
CA SER A 2 9.43 -24.34 -5.85
C SER A 2 10.77 -23.68 -5.54
N ASP A 3 11.04 -22.56 -6.18
CA ASP A 3 12.21 -21.75 -5.91
C ASP A 3 12.07 -21.16 -4.47
N PRO A 4 12.87 -21.59 -3.49
CA PRO A 4 12.78 -21.12 -2.11
C PRO A 4 13.18 -19.63 -1.97
N THR A 5 13.59 -18.98 -3.05
CA THR A 5 14.01 -17.57 -3.05
C THR A 5 12.86 -16.59 -3.26
N LEU A 6 11.63 -17.08 -3.45
CA LEU A 6 10.40 -16.27 -3.56
C LEU A 6 9.58 -16.26 -2.27
N ASP A 7 10.23 -16.46 -1.12
CA ASP A 7 9.53 -16.47 0.15
C ASP A 7 8.88 -15.11 0.42
N CYS A 8 7.58 -15.06 0.16
CA CYS A 8 6.71 -14.03 0.70
C CYS A 8 6.76 -14.12 2.24
N ILE A 9 6.54 -13.01 2.92
CA ILE A 9 6.29 -13.01 4.36
C ILE A 9 5.19 -14.05 4.65
N ALA A 10 5.41 -14.97 5.58
CA ALA A 10 4.42 -15.97 5.94
C ALA A 10 3.11 -15.31 6.40
N GLU A 11 1.97 -15.92 6.08
CA GLU A 11 0.66 -15.33 6.38
C GLU A 11 0.46 -15.12 7.88
N ASP A 12 0.97 -16.05 8.69
CA ASP A 12 0.90 -16.06 10.16
C ASP A 12 2.10 -15.38 10.84
N GLU A 13 3.04 -14.82 10.07
CA GLU A 13 4.17 -14.07 10.65
C GLU A 13 3.67 -12.83 11.40
N ASP A 14 3.97 -12.77 12.69
CA ASP A 14 3.57 -11.69 13.59
C ASP A 14 4.72 -10.79 14.08
N PHE A 15 5.95 -11.08 13.63
CA PHE A 15 7.16 -10.32 13.97
C PHE A 15 7.34 -10.14 15.49
N ASP A 16 7.36 -11.27 16.20
CA ASP A 16 7.48 -11.31 17.67
C ASP A 16 6.35 -10.52 18.38
N GLY A 17 5.12 -10.62 17.82
CA GLY A 17 3.92 -9.97 18.38
C GLY A 17 3.80 -8.48 18.05
N THR A 18 4.66 -7.92 17.20
CA THR A 18 4.57 -6.51 16.80
C THR A 18 3.57 -6.28 15.66
N TRP A 19 3.08 -7.37 15.04
CA TRP A 19 2.02 -7.38 14.01
C TRP A 19 0.92 -8.41 14.36
N PRO A 20 0.17 -8.22 15.45
CA PRO A 20 -0.78 -9.21 15.96
C PRO A 20 -2.14 -9.17 15.25
N PHE A 21 -2.19 -8.74 14.00
CA PHE A 21 -3.43 -8.54 13.26
C PHE A 21 -3.76 -9.76 12.41
N GLN A 22 -5.06 -10.13 12.40
CA GLN A 22 -5.57 -11.22 11.58
C GLN A 22 -5.41 -10.87 10.09
N PRO A 23 -4.72 -11.70 9.29
CA PRO A 23 -4.60 -11.47 7.86
C PRO A 23 -5.92 -11.78 7.15
N HIS A 24 -6.27 -10.91 6.20
CA HIS A 24 -7.34 -11.15 5.25
C HIS A 24 -6.78 -11.11 3.82
N PHE A 25 -7.43 -11.83 2.91
CA PHE A 25 -6.97 -11.92 1.53
C PHE A 25 -8.12 -11.70 0.55
N PHE A 26 -7.91 -10.79 -0.40
CA PHE A 26 -8.82 -10.51 -1.50
C PHE A 26 -8.27 -11.09 -2.80
N HIS A 27 -9.08 -11.89 -3.49
CA HIS A 27 -8.69 -12.57 -4.73
C HIS A 27 -9.30 -11.95 -5.99
N GLY A 28 -10.19 -10.96 -5.86
CA GLY A 28 -10.92 -10.35 -6.97
C GLY A 28 -10.04 -9.62 -7.99
N ASN A 29 -8.78 -9.35 -7.66
CA ASN A 29 -7.79 -8.78 -8.57
C ASN A 29 -7.03 -9.82 -9.40
N GLY A 30 -7.35 -11.12 -9.24
CA GLY A 30 -6.66 -12.22 -9.90
C GLY A 30 -5.30 -12.56 -9.28
N PHE A 31 -5.03 -12.08 -8.09
CA PHE A 31 -3.91 -12.44 -7.22
C PHE A 31 -4.35 -12.33 -5.76
N LYS A 32 -3.57 -12.88 -4.85
CA LYS A 32 -3.84 -12.85 -3.41
C LYS A 32 -3.35 -11.54 -2.82
N GLN A 33 -4.27 -10.59 -2.61
CA GLN A 33 -3.97 -9.29 -2.02
C GLN A 33 -4.27 -9.31 -0.52
N HIS A 34 -3.24 -9.10 0.29
CA HIS A 34 -3.36 -9.01 1.74
C HIS A 34 -3.95 -7.67 2.18
N TYR A 35 -4.75 -7.71 3.23
CA TYR A 35 -5.15 -6.52 4.00
C TYR A 35 -5.45 -6.91 5.44
N VAL A 36 -5.36 -5.93 6.32
CA VAL A 36 -5.87 -6.01 7.69
C VAL A 36 -7.18 -5.25 7.78
N GLU A 37 -8.12 -5.78 8.52
CA GLU A 37 -9.37 -5.12 8.87
C GLU A 37 -9.60 -5.25 10.37
N GLU A 38 -9.68 -4.11 11.07
CA GLU A 38 -9.95 -4.04 12.50
C GLU A 38 -11.08 -3.05 12.78
N GLY A 39 -11.81 -3.27 13.89
CA GLY A 39 -12.88 -2.38 14.31
C GLY A 39 -14.07 -2.34 13.34
N SER A 40 -14.40 -3.46 12.70
CA SER A 40 -15.50 -3.55 11.72
C SER A 40 -16.86 -3.17 12.32
N GLU A 41 -17.06 -3.37 13.61
CA GLU A 41 -18.25 -2.95 14.39
C GLU A 41 -18.45 -1.44 14.43
N ASN A 42 -17.40 -0.66 14.19
CA ASN A 42 -17.42 0.81 14.17
C ASN A 42 -17.60 1.39 12.76
N ALA A 43 -17.99 0.60 11.78
CA ALA A 43 -18.10 1.02 10.37
C ALA A 43 -19.07 2.20 10.17
N SER A 44 -20.11 2.33 11.02
CA SER A 44 -21.06 3.43 10.98
C SER A 44 -20.45 4.80 11.34
N THR A 45 -19.34 4.82 12.08
CA THR A 45 -18.58 6.04 12.40
C THR A 45 -17.75 6.51 11.20
N GLY A 46 -17.38 5.59 10.32
CA GLY A 46 -16.57 5.79 9.13
C GLY A 46 -15.41 4.82 9.05
N THR A 47 -14.81 4.76 7.88
CA THR A 47 -13.69 3.86 7.58
C THR A 47 -12.40 4.65 7.42
N ILE A 48 -11.35 4.23 8.13
CA ILE A 48 -9.99 4.77 7.95
C ILE A 48 -9.22 3.78 7.08
N VAL A 49 -8.69 4.26 5.96
CA VAL A 49 -7.87 3.46 5.04
C VAL A 49 -6.44 3.98 5.10
N LEU A 50 -5.50 3.12 5.49
CA LEU A 50 -4.09 3.44 5.67
C LEU A 50 -3.29 2.89 4.47
N LEU A 51 -2.78 3.77 3.60
CA LEU A 51 -2.07 3.39 2.39
C LEU A 51 -0.57 3.66 2.52
N HIS A 52 0.21 2.58 2.48
CA HIS A 52 1.66 2.64 2.51
C HIS A 52 2.24 3.06 1.15
N GLY A 53 3.55 3.35 1.14
CA GLY A 53 4.32 3.65 -0.05
C GLY A 53 5.42 2.65 -0.32
N GLU A 54 6.40 3.04 -1.10
CA GLU A 54 7.58 2.26 -1.42
C GLU A 54 8.76 2.74 -0.56
N PRO A 55 9.55 1.86 0.03
CA PRO A 55 9.52 0.39 -0.04
C PRO A 55 8.91 -0.25 1.23
N THR A 56 7.77 0.21 1.67
CA THR A 56 7.10 -0.24 2.90
C THR A 56 5.88 -1.13 2.58
N TRP A 57 5.16 -1.52 3.62
CA TRP A 57 3.92 -2.26 3.58
C TRP A 57 3.05 -1.91 4.80
N GLY A 58 1.94 -2.55 5.01
CA GLY A 58 1.01 -2.25 6.11
C GLY A 58 1.65 -2.15 7.49
N TYR A 59 2.77 -2.83 7.72
CA TYR A 59 3.54 -2.77 8.98
C TYR A 59 3.97 -1.35 9.38
N LEU A 60 4.09 -0.44 8.41
CA LEU A 60 4.31 0.99 8.67
C LEU A 60 3.29 1.55 9.68
N TYR A 61 2.06 1.06 9.60
CA TYR A 61 0.93 1.56 10.37
C TYR A 61 0.61 0.74 11.65
N ARG A 62 1.44 -0.24 12.02
CA ARG A 62 1.18 -1.16 13.15
C ARG A 62 0.77 -0.46 14.46
N ASN A 63 1.35 0.72 14.74
CA ASN A 63 1.04 1.49 15.93
C ASN A 63 -0.22 2.36 15.81
N PHE A 64 -0.78 2.49 14.60
CA PHE A 64 -1.99 3.27 14.32
C PHE A 64 -3.25 2.40 14.39
N ILE A 65 -3.15 1.13 14.02
CA ILE A 65 -4.31 0.25 13.82
C ILE A 65 -5.10 0.11 15.12
N THR A 66 -4.48 -0.37 16.18
CA THR A 66 -5.17 -0.62 17.46
C THR A 66 -5.84 0.62 18.07
N PRO A 67 -5.18 1.79 18.17
CA PRO A 67 -5.86 2.96 18.73
C PRO A 67 -7.00 3.48 17.83
N LEU A 68 -6.87 3.42 16.51
CA LEU A 68 -7.90 3.89 15.57
C LEU A 68 -9.10 2.94 15.51
N SER A 69 -8.86 1.63 15.62
CA SER A 69 -9.92 0.63 15.55
C SER A 69 -10.90 0.67 16.74
N LYS A 70 -10.54 1.35 17.82
CA LYS A 70 -11.44 1.55 18.96
C LYS A 70 -12.68 2.39 18.61
N THR A 71 -12.61 3.19 17.57
CA THR A 71 -13.67 4.13 17.19
C THR A 71 -14.07 4.10 15.73
N HIS A 72 -13.27 3.51 14.87
CA HIS A 72 -13.49 3.45 13.42
C HIS A 72 -13.18 2.05 12.89
N ARG A 73 -13.77 1.72 11.77
CA ARG A 73 -13.30 0.61 10.94
C ARG A 73 -11.98 1.00 10.31
N VAL A 74 -10.95 0.16 10.44
CA VAL A 74 -9.58 0.43 9.92
C VAL A 74 -9.22 -0.63 8.90
N ILE A 75 -8.83 -0.20 7.71
CA ILE A 75 -8.41 -1.07 6.61
C ILE A 75 -6.99 -0.71 6.20
N VAL A 76 -6.11 -1.70 6.16
CA VAL A 76 -4.68 -1.53 5.83
C VAL A 76 -4.31 -2.55 4.74
N PRO A 77 -4.43 -2.17 3.47
CA PRO A 77 -4.04 -3.07 2.38
C PRO A 77 -2.54 -3.03 2.14
N ASP A 78 -1.99 -4.18 1.75
CA ASP A 78 -0.69 -4.25 1.09
C ASP A 78 -0.87 -4.16 -0.42
N HIS A 79 -0.10 -3.30 -1.06
CA HIS A 79 -0.12 -3.20 -2.52
C HIS A 79 0.46 -4.47 -3.15
N MET A 80 0.06 -4.76 -4.40
CA MET A 80 0.60 -5.88 -5.19
C MET A 80 2.14 -5.85 -5.18
N GLY A 81 2.78 -6.95 -4.81
CA GLY A 81 4.23 -7.05 -4.72
C GLY A 81 4.84 -6.52 -3.42
N PHE A 82 4.04 -6.17 -2.41
CA PHE A 82 4.50 -5.68 -1.11
C PHE A 82 3.90 -6.48 0.03
N GLY A 83 4.63 -6.51 1.16
CA GLY A 83 4.17 -7.14 2.38
C GLY A 83 3.75 -8.59 2.20
N LYS A 84 2.55 -8.93 2.67
CA LYS A 84 1.96 -10.27 2.56
C LYS A 84 1.16 -10.47 1.26
N SER A 85 1.08 -9.46 0.38
CA SER A 85 0.47 -9.60 -0.94
C SER A 85 1.37 -10.37 -1.91
N GLU A 86 0.77 -11.14 -2.80
CA GLU A 86 1.50 -11.83 -3.88
C GLU A 86 2.26 -10.86 -4.80
N THR A 87 3.33 -11.40 -5.39
CA THR A 87 4.13 -10.74 -6.42
C THR A 87 3.96 -11.49 -7.75
N PRO A 88 2.79 -11.40 -8.41
CA PRO A 88 2.55 -12.14 -9.64
C PRO A 88 3.48 -11.67 -10.76
N PRO A 89 4.21 -12.60 -11.43
CA PRO A 89 5.23 -12.25 -12.43
C PRO A 89 4.63 -11.80 -13.76
N ASP A 90 3.37 -12.09 -14.00
CA ASP A 90 2.62 -11.85 -15.24
C ASP A 90 1.79 -10.56 -15.21
N ARG A 91 2.00 -9.71 -14.22
CA ARG A 91 1.25 -8.47 -14.02
C ARG A 91 2.09 -7.23 -14.30
N GLU A 92 1.42 -6.21 -14.80
CA GLU A 92 2.03 -4.90 -14.97
C GLU A 92 2.05 -4.13 -13.63
N TYR A 93 3.22 -3.74 -13.18
CA TYR A 93 3.43 -2.95 -11.96
C TYR A 93 3.50 -1.46 -12.32
N CYS A 94 2.33 -0.84 -12.47
CA CYS A 94 2.19 0.58 -12.78
C CYS A 94 1.12 1.24 -11.89
N ILE A 95 1.10 2.57 -11.86
CA ILE A 95 0.12 3.35 -11.08
C ILE A 95 -1.31 2.93 -11.40
N ARG A 96 -1.60 2.68 -12.68
CA ARG A 96 -2.94 2.29 -13.13
C ARG A 96 -3.38 0.97 -12.52
N SER A 97 -2.55 -0.07 -12.59
CA SER A 97 -2.89 -1.39 -12.06
C SER A 97 -3.03 -1.35 -10.53
N HIS A 98 -2.12 -0.69 -9.82
CA HIS A 98 -2.24 -0.52 -8.37
C HIS A 98 -3.49 0.27 -7.97
N THR A 99 -3.84 1.31 -8.72
CA THR A 99 -5.09 2.07 -8.48
C THR A 99 -6.32 1.20 -8.67
N LEU A 100 -6.39 0.40 -9.74
CA LEU A 100 -7.50 -0.51 -9.99
C LEU A 100 -7.61 -1.59 -8.91
N ASN A 101 -6.48 -2.16 -8.48
CA ASN A 101 -6.44 -3.12 -7.38
C ASN A 101 -7.01 -2.54 -6.09
N LEU A 102 -6.61 -1.31 -5.74
CA LEU A 102 -7.13 -0.61 -4.57
C LEU A 102 -8.63 -0.36 -4.68
N MET A 103 -9.09 0.13 -5.85
CA MET A 103 -10.52 0.39 -6.08
C MET A 103 -11.35 -0.88 -5.93
N ASN A 104 -10.94 -1.98 -6.57
CA ASN A 104 -11.65 -3.25 -6.51
C ASN A 104 -11.72 -3.79 -5.08
N LEU A 105 -10.63 -3.69 -4.31
CA LEU A 105 -10.61 -4.08 -2.91
C LEU A 105 -11.59 -3.24 -2.08
N LEU A 106 -11.50 -1.92 -2.16
CA LEU A 106 -12.34 -1.03 -1.36
C LEU A 106 -13.81 -1.08 -1.78
N ASP A 107 -14.11 -1.27 -3.06
CA ASP A 107 -15.47 -1.50 -3.55
C ASP A 107 -16.03 -2.84 -3.02
N HIS A 108 -15.21 -3.91 -3.01
CA HIS A 108 -15.58 -5.22 -2.40
C HIS A 108 -15.88 -5.10 -0.90
N LEU A 109 -15.08 -4.34 -0.18
CA LEU A 109 -15.24 -4.12 1.25
C LEU A 109 -16.39 -3.14 1.57
N ASN A 110 -17.02 -2.58 0.55
CA ASN A 110 -18.15 -1.66 0.65
C ASN A 110 -17.89 -0.52 1.64
N VAL A 111 -16.72 0.12 1.50
CA VAL A 111 -16.32 1.23 2.38
C VAL A 111 -17.14 2.50 2.10
N ASP A 112 -17.38 3.27 3.14
CA ASP A 112 -18.07 4.56 3.07
C ASP A 112 -17.52 5.54 4.11
N ASN A 113 -17.79 6.84 3.95
CA ASN A 113 -17.29 7.90 4.83
C ASN A 113 -15.79 7.74 5.12
N VAL A 114 -15.01 7.56 4.03
CA VAL A 114 -13.60 7.16 4.11
C VAL A 114 -12.72 8.33 4.51
N THR A 115 -11.89 8.10 5.51
CA THR A 115 -10.71 8.91 5.81
C THR A 115 -9.47 8.20 5.29
N LEU A 116 -8.84 8.77 4.27
CA LEU A 116 -7.58 8.27 3.73
C LEU A 116 -6.41 8.82 4.54
N VAL A 117 -5.53 7.95 5.00
CA VAL A 117 -4.22 8.30 5.56
C VAL A 117 -3.17 7.72 4.63
N ILE A 118 -2.48 8.57 3.91
CA ILE A 118 -1.71 8.19 2.73
C ILE A 118 -0.29 8.73 2.79
N GLN A 119 0.69 7.88 2.44
CA GLN A 119 2.11 8.15 2.56
C GLN A 119 2.84 7.72 1.28
N ASP A 120 3.79 8.54 0.79
CA ASP A 120 4.64 8.27 -0.37
C ASP A 120 3.83 7.84 -1.63
N TRP A 121 4.04 6.65 -2.22
CA TRP A 121 3.22 6.14 -3.33
C TRP A 121 1.74 5.97 -2.98
N GLY A 122 1.44 5.70 -1.72
CA GLY A 122 0.06 5.69 -1.22
C GLY A 122 -0.67 7.00 -1.46
N VAL A 123 0.07 8.13 -1.54
CA VAL A 123 -0.51 9.44 -1.88
C VAL A 123 -1.07 9.44 -3.29
N ILE A 124 -0.32 8.91 -4.25
CA ILE A 124 -0.77 8.84 -5.65
C ILE A 124 -1.99 7.95 -5.75
N LEU A 125 -1.92 6.75 -5.18
CA LEU A 125 -3.01 5.76 -5.24
C LEU A 125 -4.28 6.25 -4.53
N GLY A 126 -4.14 6.81 -3.32
CA GLY A 126 -5.26 7.35 -2.53
C GLY A 126 -5.90 8.56 -3.20
N THR A 127 -5.10 9.45 -3.79
CA THR A 127 -5.63 10.59 -4.56
C THR A 127 -6.38 10.11 -5.80
N GLN A 128 -5.87 9.12 -6.52
CA GLN A 128 -6.55 8.52 -7.66
C GLN A 128 -7.88 7.85 -7.26
N TYR A 129 -7.93 7.20 -6.10
CA TYR A 129 -9.17 6.66 -5.53
C TYR A 129 -10.16 7.78 -5.23
N ALA A 130 -9.75 8.83 -4.51
CA ALA A 130 -10.60 9.95 -4.15
C ALA A 130 -11.20 10.68 -5.37
N LEU A 131 -10.41 10.84 -6.44
CA LEU A 131 -10.89 11.43 -7.69
C LEU A 131 -11.96 10.60 -8.40
N ARG A 132 -11.96 9.27 -8.23
CA ARG A 132 -12.89 8.34 -8.87
C ARG A 132 -14.07 7.94 -7.99
N ARG A 133 -13.96 8.17 -6.69
CA ARG A 133 -14.98 7.87 -5.67
C ARG A 133 -15.13 9.06 -4.72
N PRO A 134 -15.39 10.29 -5.25
CA PRO A 134 -15.46 11.48 -4.40
C PRO A 134 -16.60 11.41 -3.38
N ASP A 135 -17.66 10.68 -3.69
CA ASP A 135 -18.81 10.40 -2.82
C ASP A 135 -18.45 9.51 -1.63
N LYS A 136 -17.38 8.72 -1.73
CA LYS A 136 -16.90 7.81 -0.69
C LYS A 136 -15.91 8.45 0.28
N VAL A 137 -15.17 9.47 -0.16
CA VAL A 137 -14.04 10.04 0.59
C VAL A 137 -14.44 11.31 1.31
N ALA A 138 -14.42 11.26 2.63
CA ALA A 138 -14.74 12.40 3.48
C ALA A 138 -13.51 13.25 3.84
N ARG A 139 -12.33 12.62 4.00
CA ARG A 139 -11.09 13.31 4.45
C ARG A 139 -9.86 12.62 3.89
N ILE A 140 -8.79 13.41 3.74
CA ILE A 140 -7.48 12.91 3.34
C ILE A 140 -6.41 13.51 4.24
N PHE A 141 -5.59 12.65 4.85
CA PHE A 141 -4.38 13.01 5.58
C PHE A 141 -3.15 12.61 4.77
N TYR A 142 -2.34 13.58 4.41
CA TYR A 142 -1.10 13.38 3.67
C TYR A 142 0.08 13.26 4.64
N LEU A 143 0.79 12.14 4.58
CA LEU A 143 2.01 11.89 5.33
C LEU A 143 3.19 11.85 4.37
N SER A 144 4.18 12.74 4.57
CA SER A 144 5.45 12.72 3.82
C SER A 144 5.27 12.61 2.30
N ILE A 145 4.82 13.70 1.70
CA ILE A 145 4.57 13.79 0.27
C ILE A 145 5.71 14.47 -0.46
N GLY A 146 6.19 13.84 -1.54
CA GLY A 146 7.08 14.46 -2.52
C GLY A 146 6.35 14.75 -3.81
N PHE A 147 5.43 15.73 -3.84
CA PHE A 147 4.87 16.17 -5.11
C PHE A 147 5.88 16.99 -5.89
N PRO A 148 6.07 16.70 -7.19
CA PRO A 148 6.73 17.65 -8.07
C PRO A 148 5.89 18.95 -8.10
N ARG A 149 6.54 20.08 -7.83
CA ARG A 149 5.90 21.41 -7.87
C ARG A 149 5.69 21.93 -9.30
N THR A 150 5.50 21.04 -10.26
CA THR A 150 5.38 21.40 -11.67
C THR A 150 4.28 20.58 -12.32
N THR A 151 3.58 21.22 -13.26
CA THR A 151 2.60 20.58 -14.13
C THR A 151 3.25 19.99 -15.37
N ASP A 152 4.52 20.26 -15.62
CA ASP A 152 5.28 19.69 -16.71
C ASP A 152 5.82 18.30 -16.34
N GLU A 153 5.34 17.26 -17.02
CA GLU A 153 5.70 15.87 -16.76
C GLU A 153 7.20 15.58 -16.89
N ASN A 154 7.87 16.27 -17.83
CA ASN A 154 9.30 16.07 -18.05
C ASN A 154 10.13 16.65 -16.89
N THR A 155 9.73 17.83 -16.41
CA THR A 155 10.37 18.46 -15.24
C THR A 155 10.07 17.67 -13.96
N ALA A 156 8.86 17.09 -13.83
CA ALA A 156 8.52 16.23 -12.71
C ALA A 156 9.40 14.97 -12.69
N ARG A 157 9.57 14.31 -13.83
CA ARG A 157 10.47 13.15 -13.98
C ARG A 157 11.93 13.48 -13.71
N ALA A 158 12.41 14.65 -14.21
CA ALA A 158 13.75 15.15 -13.94
C ALA A 158 13.95 15.41 -12.44
N GLY A 159 12.98 16.06 -11.78
CA GLY A 159 13.05 16.36 -10.35
C GLY A 159 13.15 15.12 -9.46
N VAL A 160 12.44 14.04 -9.79
CA VAL A 160 12.57 12.75 -9.08
C VAL A 160 13.96 12.16 -9.30
N ARG A 161 14.45 12.18 -10.54
CA ARG A 161 15.78 11.67 -10.89
C ARG A 161 16.91 12.47 -10.23
N ASP A 162 16.75 13.78 -10.14
CA ASP A 162 17.73 14.67 -9.51
C ASP A 162 17.75 14.55 -7.98
N LYS A 163 16.57 14.36 -7.36
CA LYS A 163 16.45 14.21 -5.90
C LYS A 163 17.14 12.94 -5.38
N TYR A 164 17.05 11.85 -6.10
CA TYR A 164 17.67 10.58 -5.72
C TYR A 164 19.00 10.33 -6.43
N GLY A 165 19.34 11.19 -7.40
CA GLY A 165 20.48 11.04 -8.27
C GLY A 165 20.38 9.81 -9.18
N ARG A 166 21.07 9.86 -10.33
CA ARG A 166 21.11 8.74 -11.26
C ARG A 166 21.61 7.46 -10.58
N GLN A 167 22.64 7.59 -9.74
CA GLN A 167 23.21 6.46 -8.99
C GLN A 167 22.28 5.92 -7.90
N GLY A 168 21.49 6.77 -7.26
CA GLY A 168 20.49 6.36 -6.27
C GLY A 168 19.36 5.57 -6.92
N PHE A 169 18.87 6.03 -8.07
CA PHE A 169 17.86 5.33 -8.86
C PHE A 169 18.38 3.98 -9.41
N GLU A 170 19.61 3.95 -9.92
CA GLU A 170 20.25 2.71 -10.38
C GLU A 170 20.49 1.72 -9.24
N LYS A 171 20.88 2.21 -8.04
CA LYS A 171 20.97 1.40 -6.83
C LYS A 171 19.61 0.84 -6.41
N MET A 172 18.57 1.64 -6.44
CA MET A 172 17.20 1.22 -6.10
C MET A 172 16.70 0.16 -7.09
N LEU A 173 16.97 0.32 -8.39
CA LEU A 173 16.66 -0.69 -9.41
C LEU A 173 17.48 -1.98 -9.21
N ALA A 174 18.76 -1.85 -8.88
CA ALA A 174 19.62 -3.00 -8.62
C ALA A 174 19.16 -3.78 -7.38
N LEU A 175 18.72 -3.09 -6.33
CA LEU A 175 18.15 -3.69 -5.12
C LEU A 175 16.80 -4.36 -5.37
N ARG A 176 15.96 -3.76 -6.22
CA ARG A 176 14.70 -4.38 -6.68
C ARG A 176 14.93 -5.69 -7.42
N ASN A 177 16.03 -5.77 -8.17
CA ASN A 177 16.41 -6.96 -8.96
C ASN A 177 17.41 -7.87 -8.22
N ALA A 178 17.80 -7.52 -6.99
CA ALA A 178 18.72 -8.32 -6.18
C ALA A 178 18.03 -9.59 -5.65
N GLU A 179 18.86 -10.60 -5.40
CA GLU A 179 18.45 -11.84 -4.74
C GLU A 179 17.67 -11.56 -3.45
N PRO A 180 16.66 -12.39 -3.10
CA PRO A 180 15.74 -12.15 -1.99
C PRO A 180 16.40 -11.79 -0.65
N GLY A 181 17.54 -12.41 -0.32
CA GLY A 181 18.32 -12.12 0.89
C GLY A 181 19.02 -10.75 0.91
N GLN A 182 18.99 -10.01 -0.19
CA GLN A 182 19.60 -8.67 -0.34
C GLN A 182 18.55 -7.56 -0.44
N ARG A 183 17.24 -7.89 -0.31
CA ARG A 183 16.17 -6.89 -0.29
C ARG A 183 16.18 -6.17 1.05
N TRP A 184 16.06 -4.86 1.02
CA TRP A 184 16.19 -3.98 2.19
C TRP A 184 15.09 -4.15 3.24
N PHE A 185 14.09 -4.94 2.96
CA PHE A 185 12.89 -5.08 3.78
C PHE A 185 12.39 -6.53 3.75
N GLN A 186 13.12 -7.36 4.43
CA GLN A 186 12.56 -8.54 5.06
C GLN A 186 12.06 -8.16 6.44
#